data_8613af1bf7d4a6b60df5e5478def1683
#
_entry.id   8613af1bf7d4a6b60df5e5478def1683
#
_cell.length_a   1.000
_cell.length_b   1.000
_cell.length_c   1.000
_cell.angle_alpha   90.00
_cell.angle_beta   90.00
_cell.angle_gamma   90.00
#
_symmetry.space_group_name_H-M   'P 1'
#
loop_
_entity.id
_entity.type
_entity.pdbx_description
1 polymer ?
#
loop_
_entity_poly.entity_id
_entity_poly.type
_entity_poly.pdbx_seq_one_letter_code
_entity_poly.pdbx_strand_id
1 'polypeptide(L)'
;LGDVYKRQEYIISHPDEFKGITVIGIHYYSGTQKSLRKINKDLEKIKSALTGLKEKYGFEPQLVEYGPGLCVEYFEEDWQEREKQALDEAAEVLREFAVEYPLGIEMGRFLAASCGKYYTQVKDLKSTGDANYAILDGGIHHLNYFGQRMAMQVPPISIYRAAGVELTQLPDIDYTLCGSLCTVADVLVREVKLKKLELGDVLEFGHCGAYSVTEAPALFLSRQLPAIYAYSKEYGYE
;
A
#
# COMPACT_ATOMS: atom_id res chain seq x y z
N LEU A 1 -15.66 12.12 10.06
CA LEU A 1 -14.63 11.55 10.97
C LEU A 1 -14.73 12.07 12.41
N GLY A 2 -15.30 13.26 12.65
CA GLY A 2 -15.56 13.79 14.00
C GLY A 2 -16.71 13.08 14.74
N ASP A 3 -17.56 12.35 14.03
CA ASP A 3 -18.76 11.73 14.61
C ASP A 3 -18.53 10.37 15.27
N VAL A 4 -17.47 9.64 14.90
CA VAL A 4 -17.17 8.31 15.49
C VAL A 4 -16.93 8.46 17.00
N TYR A 5 -16.22 9.49 17.39
CA TYR A 5 -15.90 9.81 18.77
C TYR A 5 -17.14 10.15 19.59
N LYS A 6 -18.02 10.97 19.06
CA LYS A 6 -19.29 11.33 19.72
C LYS A 6 -20.24 10.14 19.89
N ARG A 7 -20.21 9.18 18.95
CA ARG A 7 -21.02 7.95 19.07
C ARG A 7 -20.53 7.03 20.19
N GLN A 8 -19.23 6.89 20.35
CA GLN A 8 -18.65 6.11 21.45
C GLN A 8 -19.00 6.74 22.81
N GLU A 9 -18.86 8.06 22.92
CA GLU A 9 -19.27 8.80 24.12
C GLU A 9 -20.78 8.62 24.41
N TYR A 10 -21.62 8.66 23.36
CA TYR A 10 -23.06 8.44 23.51
C TYR A 10 -23.38 7.05 24.03
N ILE A 11 -22.78 5.99 23.47
CA ILE A 11 -23.01 4.61 23.92
C ILE A 11 -22.57 4.43 25.38
N ILE A 12 -21.40 4.96 25.74
CA ILE A 12 -20.86 4.86 27.11
C ILE A 12 -21.75 5.61 28.11
N SER A 13 -22.32 6.74 27.70
CA SER A 13 -23.17 7.58 28.58
C SER A 13 -24.61 7.09 28.70
N HIS A 14 -25.07 6.16 27.83
CA HIS A 14 -26.43 5.64 27.82
C HIS A 14 -26.46 4.10 27.86
N PRO A 15 -25.87 3.46 28.88
CA PRO A 15 -25.75 2.00 28.93
C PRO A 15 -27.10 1.29 28.93
N ASP A 16 -28.16 1.91 29.47
CA ASP A 16 -29.49 1.35 29.50
C ASP A 16 -30.16 1.19 28.12
N GLU A 17 -29.76 2.02 27.16
CA GLU A 17 -30.22 1.92 25.77
C GLU A 17 -29.51 0.79 25.00
N PHE A 18 -28.34 0.37 25.47
CA PHE A 18 -27.46 -0.59 24.79
C PHE A 18 -27.19 -1.86 25.60
N LYS A 19 -28.25 -2.43 26.22
CA LYS A 19 -28.14 -3.60 27.11
C LYS A 19 -27.44 -4.84 26.53
N GLY A 20 -27.35 -4.94 25.19
CA GLY A 20 -26.70 -6.06 24.53
C GLY A 20 -25.24 -5.77 24.09
N ILE A 21 -24.69 -4.61 24.47
CA ILE A 21 -23.37 -4.15 24.02
C ILE A 21 -22.51 -3.81 25.23
N THR A 22 -21.30 -4.34 25.26
CA THR A 22 -20.26 -3.92 26.21
C THR A 22 -19.16 -3.21 25.43
N VAL A 23 -18.92 -1.91 25.72
CA VAL A 23 -17.82 -1.17 25.13
C VAL A 23 -16.55 -1.53 25.88
N ILE A 24 -15.64 -2.24 25.22
CA ILE A 24 -14.36 -2.67 25.80
C ILE A 24 -13.19 -1.76 25.47
N GLY A 25 -13.33 -0.88 24.45
CA GLY A 25 -12.23 -0.03 24.00
C GLY A 25 -12.65 0.96 22.95
N ILE A 26 -11.65 1.55 22.33
CA ILE A 26 -11.80 2.45 21.19
C ILE A 26 -11.00 1.98 20.01
N HIS A 27 -11.50 2.23 18.80
CA HIS A 27 -10.77 2.07 17.55
C HIS A 27 -10.53 3.44 16.92
N TYR A 28 -9.29 3.67 16.47
CA TYR A 28 -8.93 4.92 15.81
C TYR A 28 -8.09 4.70 14.57
N TYR A 29 -8.60 5.15 13.42
CA TYR A 29 -7.91 5.20 12.16
C TYR A 29 -8.20 6.53 11.45
N SER A 30 -7.17 7.27 11.04
CA SER A 30 -7.31 8.58 10.39
C SER A 30 -6.60 8.66 9.02
N GLY A 31 -6.39 7.53 8.38
CA GLY A 31 -5.80 7.43 7.04
C GLY A 31 -4.43 6.75 7.02
N THR A 32 -3.88 6.62 5.83
CA THR A 32 -2.59 5.96 5.54
C THR A 32 -1.52 6.97 5.11
N GLN A 33 -0.29 6.48 4.84
CA GLN A 33 0.86 7.29 4.41
C GLN A 33 1.20 8.42 5.38
N LYS A 34 1.26 8.09 6.67
CA LYS A 34 1.53 9.05 7.73
C LYS A 34 2.99 9.07 8.12
N SER A 35 3.50 10.28 8.32
CA SER A 35 4.77 10.52 8.99
C SER A 35 4.64 10.34 10.51
N LEU A 36 5.76 10.12 11.19
CA LEU A 36 5.85 10.05 12.66
C LEU A 36 5.16 11.24 13.36
N ARG A 37 5.30 12.46 12.82
CA ARG A 37 4.62 13.64 13.35
C ARG A 37 3.09 13.50 13.37
N LYS A 38 2.50 12.86 12.35
CA LYS A 38 1.06 12.63 12.31
C LYS A 38 0.64 11.54 13.29
N ILE A 39 1.46 10.48 13.41
CA ILE A 39 1.25 9.40 14.39
C ILE A 39 1.23 9.97 15.81
N ASN A 40 2.22 10.78 16.18
CA ASN A 40 2.25 11.44 17.49
C ASN A 40 1.01 12.29 17.77
N LYS A 41 0.55 13.07 16.78
CA LYS A 41 -0.69 13.85 16.92
C LYS A 41 -1.94 12.97 17.11
N ASP A 42 -1.98 11.82 16.47
CA ASP A 42 -3.08 10.88 16.64
C ASP A 42 -3.06 10.28 18.07
N LEU A 43 -1.89 9.89 18.57
CA LEU A 43 -1.73 9.37 19.92
C LEU A 43 -2.11 10.41 20.98
N GLU A 44 -1.73 11.68 20.79
CA GLU A 44 -2.15 12.79 21.67
C GLU A 44 -3.69 12.95 21.70
N LYS A 45 -4.34 12.86 20.52
CA LYS A 45 -5.81 12.91 20.44
C LYS A 45 -6.46 11.72 21.14
N ILE A 46 -5.92 10.52 20.96
CA ILE A 46 -6.41 9.31 21.62
C ILE A 46 -6.29 9.46 23.13
N LYS A 47 -5.13 9.90 23.64
CA LYS A 47 -4.91 10.15 25.08
C LYS A 47 -5.90 11.16 25.64
N SER A 48 -6.03 12.31 24.98
CA SER A 48 -6.98 13.35 25.40
C SER A 48 -8.41 12.83 25.48
N ALA A 49 -8.78 12.01 24.52
CA ALA A 49 -10.07 11.36 24.44
C ALA A 49 -10.32 10.41 25.58
N LEU A 50 -9.39 9.52 25.85
CA LEU A 50 -9.48 8.54 26.92
C LEU A 50 -9.52 9.21 28.29
N THR A 51 -8.73 10.27 28.49
CA THR A 51 -8.77 11.08 29.71
C THR A 51 -10.16 11.65 29.94
N GLY A 52 -10.76 12.27 28.90
CA GLY A 52 -12.11 12.81 29.01
C GLY A 52 -13.20 11.76 29.31
N LEU A 53 -13.08 10.56 28.69
CA LEU A 53 -14.01 9.44 28.96
C LEU A 53 -13.85 8.88 30.39
N LYS A 54 -12.62 8.81 30.88
CA LYS A 54 -12.32 8.39 32.25
C LYS A 54 -12.87 9.40 33.27
N GLU A 55 -12.60 10.69 33.08
CA GLU A 55 -13.07 11.75 34.00
C GLU A 55 -14.60 11.86 34.05
N LYS A 56 -15.27 11.76 32.88
CA LYS A 56 -16.72 11.92 32.79
C LYS A 56 -17.52 10.67 33.19
N TYR A 57 -17.04 9.50 32.80
CA TYR A 57 -17.83 8.27 32.87
C TYR A 57 -17.13 7.13 33.60
N GLY A 58 -15.91 7.32 34.11
CA GLY A 58 -15.10 6.26 34.73
C GLY A 58 -14.69 5.16 33.73
N PHE A 59 -14.71 5.46 32.41
CA PHE A 59 -14.39 4.48 31.40
C PHE A 59 -12.87 4.25 31.30
N GLU A 60 -12.47 2.99 31.46
CA GLU A 60 -11.09 2.54 31.25
C GLU A 60 -11.07 1.52 30.10
N PRO A 61 -10.32 1.75 29.04
CA PRO A 61 -10.30 0.84 27.90
C PRO A 61 -9.54 -0.45 28.24
N GLN A 62 -10.09 -1.58 27.81
CA GLN A 62 -9.40 -2.87 27.79
C GLN A 62 -8.59 -3.06 26.51
N LEU A 63 -8.88 -2.26 25.46
CA LEU A 63 -8.18 -2.26 24.19
C LEU A 63 -8.28 -0.88 23.54
N VAL A 64 -7.15 -0.39 23.07
CA VAL A 64 -7.07 0.72 22.11
C VAL A 64 -6.56 0.16 20.80
N GLU A 65 -7.45 0.04 19.82
CA GLU A 65 -7.11 -0.44 18.48
C GLU A 65 -6.75 0.76 17.60
N TYR A 66 -5.51 0.82 17.15
CA TYR A 66 -4.98 1.96 16.42
C TYR A 66 -4.37 1.57 15.08
N GLY A 67 -4.86 2.22 14.01
CA GLY A 67 -4.26 2.16 12.68
C GLY A 67 -3.28 3.33 12.47
N PRO A 68 -1.97 3.18 12.74
CA PRO A 68 -0.99 4.24 12.56
C PRO A 68 -0.86 4.69 11.12
N GLY A 69 -1.18 3.82 10.15
CA GLY A 69 -1.11 4.16 8.73
C GLY A 69 0.29 4.55 8.29
N LEU A 70 1.30 3.87 8.79
CA LEU A 70 2.71 4.14 8.49
C LEU A 70 2.96 4.18 6.98
N CYS A 71 3.85 5.08 6.54
CA CYS A 71 4.16 5.30 5.15
C CYS A 71 4.80 4.07 4.51
N VAL A 72 4.39 3.74 3.29
CA VAL A 72 5.04 2.77 2.40
C VAL A 72 5.73 3.54 1.30
N GLU A 73 7.00 3.28 1.09
CA GLU A 73 7.85 3.98 0.11
C GLU A 73 7.77 3.29 -1.25
N TYR A 74 6.62 3.43 -1.92
CA TYR A 74 6.31 2.73 -3.18
C TYR A 74 7.24 3.05 -4.34
N PHE A 75 7.88 4.24 -4.34
CA PHE A 75 8.55 4.80 -5.51
C PHE A 75 9.99 5.23 -5.21
N GLU A 76 10.51 4.95 -4.03
CA GLU A 76 11.84 5.34 -3.61
C GLU A 76 12.84 4.18 -3.83
N GLU A 77 14.04 4.50 -4.30
CA GLU A 77 15.09 3.48 -4.52
C GLU A 77 15.61 2.91 -3.19
N ASP A 78 15.71 3.77 -2.16
CA ASP A 78 16.19 3.44 -0.81
C ASP A 78 15.04 3.04 0.15
N TRP A 79 13.93 2.53 -0.39
CA TRP A 79 12.70 2.23 0.35
C TRP A 79 12.90 1.35 1.59
N GLN A 80 13.80 0.36 1.53
CA GLN A 80 14.05 -0.57 2.64
C GLN A 80 14.62 0.15 3.86
N GLU A 81 15.58 1.06 3.66
CA GLU A 81 16.20 1.83 4.73
C GLU A 81 15.21 2.84 5.32
N ARG A 82 14.46 3.53 4.47
CA ARG A 82 13.42 4.49 4.88
C ARG A 82 12.30 3.83 5.66
N GLU A 83 11.77 2.72 5.18
CA GLU A 83 10.70 1.99 5.87
C GLU A 83 11.20 1.42 7.20
N LYS A 84 12.42 0.89 7.24
CA LYS A 84 13.03 0.42 8.49
C LYS A 84 13.17 1.54 9.51
N GLN A 85 13.71 2.68 9.11
CA GLN A 85 13.84 3.84 9.99
C GLN A 85 12.46 4.31 10.49
N ALA A 86 11.48 4.47 9.59
CA ALA A 86 10.13 4.89 9.94
C ALA A 86 9.45 3.90 10.91
N LEU A 87 9.69 2.59 10.73
CA LEU A 87 9.18 1.57 11.62
C LEU A 87 9.83 1.64 13.00
N ASP A 88 11.15 1.77 13.07
CA ASP A 88 11.88 1.85 14.33
C ASP A 88 11.42 3.08 15.15
N GLU A 89 11.33 4.25 14.51
CA GLU A 89 10.83 5.48 15.13
C GLU A 89 9.36 5.36 15.59
N ALA A 90 8.50 4.80 14.76
CA ALA A 90 7.09 4.58 15.12
C ALA A 90 6.95 3.58 16.27
N ALA A 91 7.78 2.53 16.29
CA ALA A 91 7.74 1.51 17.32
C ALA A 91 8.10 2.07 18.70
N GLU A 92 8.99 3.06 18.80
CA GLU A 92 9.32 3.72 20.07
C GLU A 92 8.10 4.41 20.66
N VAL A 93 7.46 5.29 19.91
CA VAL A 93 6.29 6.06 20.42
C VAL A 93 5.08 5.17 20.67
N LEU A 94 4.92 4.09 19.90
CA LEU A 94 3.84 3.13 20.12
C LEU A 94 4.08 2.28 21.37
N ARG A 95 5.32 1.89 21.67
CA ARG A 95 5.67 1.21 22.93
C ARG A 95 5.47 2.11 24.14
N GLU A 96 5.84 3.38 24.07
CA GLU A 96 5.57 4.35 25.14
C GLU A 96 4.07 4.48 25.41
N PHE A 97 3.26 4.56 24.36
CA PHE A 97 1.79 4.58 24.52
C PHE A 97 1.26 3.28 25.13
N ALA A 98 1.83 2.13 24.75
CA ALA A 98 1.40 0.81 25.21
C ALA A 98 1.71 0.55 26.70
N VAL A 99 2.61 1.34 27.31
CA VAL A 99 2.83 1.28 28.78
C VAL A 99 1.59 1.76 29.54
N GLU A 100 0.87 2.73 28.98
CA GLU A 100 -0.28 3.38 29.64
C GLU A 100 -1.63 2.71 29.26
N TYR A 101 -1.74 2.26 27.99
CA TYR A 101 -2.97 1.70 27.44
C TYR A 101 -2.73 0.37 26.72
N PRO A 102 -3.62 -0.65 26.90
CA PRO A 102 -3.55 -1.89 26.12
C PRO A 102 -3.71 -1.57 24.62
N LEU A 103 -2.66 -1.72 23.82
CA LEU A 103 -2.60 -1.30 22.42
C LEU A 103 -2.63 -2.48 21.45
N GLY A 104 -3.62 -2.47 20.54
CA GLY A 104 -3.64 -3.26 19.31
C GLY A 104 -3.27 -2.39 18.11
N ILE A 105 -2.55 -2.92 17.12
CA ILE A 105 -2.07 -2.18 15.95
C ILE A 105 -2.55 -2.82 14.67
N GLU A 106 -3.11 -2.01 13.75
CA GLU A 106 -3.48 -2.40 12.40
C GLU A 106 -2.59 -1.71 11.37
N MET A 107 -1.70 -2.46 10.71
CA MET A 107 -0.76 -1.93 9.68
C MET A 107 -0.75 -2.78 8.41
N GLY A 108 -1.90 -3.23 7.93
CA GLY A 108 -2.01 -4.16 6.80
C GLY A 108 -1.23 -3.70 5.56
N ARG A 109 -1.39 -2.46 5.11
CA ARG A 109 -0.66 -1.91 3.95
C ARG A 109 0.86 -1.98 4.14
N PHE A 110 1.36 -1.51 5.26
CA PHE A 110 2.80 -1.49 5.54
C PHE A 110 3.41 -2.90 5.60
N LEU A 111 2.71 -3.85 6.22
CA LEU A 111 3.19 -5.22 6.37
C LEU A 111 3.12 -6.03 5.06
N ALA A 112 2.18 -5.72 4.17
CA ALA A 112 1.92 -6.53 2.99
C ALA A 112 2.43 -5.92 1.68
N ALA A 113 2.65 -4.61 1.58
CA ALA A 113 2.97 -3.96 0.30
C ALA A 113 4.20 -4.56 -0.38
N SER A 114 5.31 -4.70 0.34
CA SER A 114 6.58 -5.16 -0.21
C SER A 114 6.65 -6.67 -0.49
N CYS A 115 5.70 -7.47 0.03
CA CYS A 115 5.71 -8.93 -0.21
C CYS A 115 5.14 -9.33 -1.57
N GLY A 116 4.39 -8.45 -2.24
CA GLY A 116 3.75 -8.75 -3.53
C GLY A 116 4.56 -8.25 -4.71
N LYS A 117 4.56 -9.05 -5.77
CA LYS A 117 5.18 -8.76 -7.06
C LYS A 117 4.16 -9.02 -8.17
N TYR A 118 4.14 -8.15 -9.16
CA TYR A 118 3.30 -8.30 -10.34
C TYR A 118 4.16 -8.54 -11.57
N TYR A 119 3.87 -9.58 -12.33
CA TYR A 119 4.58 -9.95 -13.54
C TYR A 119 3.69 -9.75 -14.76
N THR A 120 4.24 -9.07 -15.77
CA THR A 120 3.55 -8.82 -17.04
C THR A 120 4.54 -8.86 -18.19
N GLN A 121 4.10 -9.33 -19.36
CA GLN A 121 4.97 -9.57 -20.50
C GLN A 121 4.85 -8.47 -21.54
N VAL A 122 5.99 -8.09 -22.15
CA VAL A 122 6.05 -7.18 -23.30
C VAL A 122 5.49 -7.90 -24.54
N LYS A 123 4.38 -7.39 -25.08
CA LYS A 123 3.69 -7.93 -26.26
C LYS A 123 3.92 -7.15 -27.53
N ASP A 124 4.21 -5.86 -27.41
CA ASP A 124 4.54 -5.00 -28.56
C ASP A 124 5.47 -3.87 -28.16
N LEU A 125 6.26 -3.42 -29.09
CA LEU A 125 7.19 -2.30 -28.93
C LEU A 125 6.98 -1.33 -30.11
N LYS A 126 6.79 -0.05 -29.79
CA LYS A 126 6.54 0.98 -30.78
C LYS A 126 7.37 2.22 -30.50
N SER A 127 7.97 2.77 -31.53
CA SER A 127 8.66 4.06 -31.48
C SER A 127 7.95 5.08 -32.38
N THR A 128 7.76 6.30 -31.90
CA THR A 128 7.14 7.39 -32.64
C THR A 128 7.87 8.68 -32.31
N GLY A 129 8.66 9.19 -33.26
CA GLY A 129 9.61 10.28 -32.97
C GLY A 129 10.63 9.82 -31.92
N ASP A 130 10.78 10.60 -30.87
CA ASP A 130 11.70 10.31 -29.75
C ASP A 130 11.06 9.48 -28.64
N ALA A 131 9.77 9.12 -28.74
CA ALA A 131 9.04 8.38 -27.73
C ALA A 131 9.02 6.87 -28.02
N ASN A 132 9.37 6.06 -27.02
CA ASN A 132 9.29 4.60 -27.08
C ASN A 132 8.19 4.10 -26.14
N TYR A 133 7.38 3.17 -26.64
CA TYR A 133 6.28 2.56 -25.94
C TYR A 133 6.52 1.05 -25.84
N ALA A 134 6.29 0.49 -24.65
CA ALA A 134 6.18 -0.95 -24.45
C ALA A 134 4.73 -1.29 -24.06
N ILE A 135 4.09 -2.13 -24.85
CA ILE A 135 2.73 -2.59 -24.63
C ILE A 135 2.79 -3.93 -23.89
N LEU A 136 2.16 -3.97 -22.74
CA LEU A 136 2.16 -5.12 -21.82
C LEU A 136 0.84 -5.91 -21.95
N ASP A 137 0.86 -7.18 -21.62
CA ASP A 137 -0.38 -8.01 -21.60
C ASP A 137 -1.30 -7.67 -20.42
N GLY A 138 -0.77 -7.10 -19.36
CA GLY A 138 -1.54 -6.53 -18.26
C GLY A 138 -1.86 -5.05 -18.43
N GLY A 139 -2.06 -4.35 -17.33
CA GLY A 139 -2.34 -2.91 -17.33
C GLY A 139 -2.90 -2.42 -15.99
N ILE A 140 -3.49 -1.22 -15.99
CA ILE A 140 -4.06 -0.61 -14.78
C ILE A 140 -5.21 -1.42 -14.16
N HIS A 141 -5.81 -2.34 -14.90
CA HIS A 141 -6.85 -3.24 -14.40
C HIS A 141 -6.31 -4.35 -13.48
N HIS A 142 -5.01 -4.57 -13.48
CA HIS A 142 -4.32 -5.53 -12.62
C HIS A 142 -3.52 -4.86 -11.51
N LEU A 143 -3.07 -3.63 -11.74
CA LEU A 143 -2.09 -2.97 -10.88
C LEU A 143 -2.46 -1.52 -10.63
N ASN A 144 -2.62 -1.18 -9.36
CA ASN A 144 -2.79 0.18 -8.90
C ASN A 144 -1.87 0.45 -7.70
N TYR A 145 -1.20 1.59 -7.69
CA TYR A 145 -0.39 2.03 -6.56
C TYR A 145 -1.03 3.20 -5.85
N PHE A 146 -1.10 3.10 -4.52
CA PHE A 146 -1.54 4.23 -3.72
C PHE A 146 -0.62 5.44 -3.92
N GLY A 147 -1.23 6.57 -4.27
CA GLY A 147 -0.48 7.81 -4.49
C GLY A 147 0.16 7.95 -5.87
N GLN A 148 0.00 6.96 -6.78
CA GLN A 148 0.41 7.11 -8.18
C GLN A 148 -0.26 8.32 -8.81
N ARG A 149 0.52 9.20 -9.44
CA ARG A 149 0.04 10.44 -10.05
C ARG A 149 0.23 10.37 -11.57
N MET A 150 -0.84 10.15 -12.31
CA MET A 150 -0.84 10.15 -13.79
C MET A 150 0.27 9.27 -14.39
N ALA A 151 0.61 8.17 -13.76
CA ALA A 151 1.71 7.26 -14.13
C ALA A 151 3.11 7.91 -14.15
N MET A 152 3.33 9.01 -13.43
CA MET A 152 4.60 9.73 -13.41
C MET A 152 5.59 9.23 -12.35
N GLN A 153 5.14 8.40 -11.42
CA GLN A 153 6.00 7.82 -10.39
C GLN A 153 6.40 6.40 -10.80
N VAL A 154 7.66 6.06 -10.61
CA VAL A 154 8.25 4.79 -11.05
C VAL A 154 8.39 3.85 -9.86
N PRO A 155 7.60 2.75 -9.78
CA PRO A 155 7.80 1.72 -8.76
C PRO A 155 9.08 0.92 -9.06
N PRO A 156 9.55 0.06 -8.14
CA PRO A 156 10.63 -0.88 -8.43
C PRO A 156 10.25 -1.79 -9.61
N ILE A 157 11.07 -1.78 -10.67
CA ILE A 157 10.86 -2.60 -11.86
C ILE A 157 12.12 -3.41 -12.15
N SER A 158 11.96 -4.72 -12.36
CA SER A 158 13.00 -5.63 -12.82
C SER A 158 12.62 -6.26 -14.17
N ILE A 159 13.63 -6.57 -14.98
CA ILE A 159 13.43 -7.20 -16.30
C ILE A 159 13.92 -8.63 -16.24
N TYR A 160 13.10 -9.56 -16.72
CA TYR A 160 13.47 -10.97 -16.91
C TYR A 160 13.40 -11.30 -18.39
N ARG A 161 14.49 -11.82 -18.94
CA ARG A 161 14.61 -12.29 -20.32
C ARG A 161 15.00 -13.77 -20.33
N ALA A 162 14.56 -14.52 -21.34
CA ALA A 162 14.98 -15.90 -21.52
C ALA A 162 16.52 -16.02 -21.56
N ALA A 163 17.03 -17.15 -21.07
CA ALA A 163 18.44 -17.37 -20.76
C ALA A 163 19.40 -17.00 -21.93
N GLY A 164 20.52 -16.37 -21.59
CA GLY A 164 21.66 -16.14 -22.47
C GLY A 164 21.97 -14.70 -22.84
N VAL A 165 21.16 -13.72 -22.41
CA VAL A 165 21.40 -12.30 -22.66
C VAL A 165 21.78 -11.58 -21.36
N GLU A 166 22.96 -10.98 -21.33
CA GLU A 166 23.42 -10.15 -20.22
C GLU A 166 22.82 -8.74 -20.36
N LEU A 167 21.75 -8.47 -19.60
CA LEU A 167 21.01 -7.20 -19.69
C LEU A 167 21.87 -5.99 -19.38
N THR A 168 22.89 -6.14 -18.53
CA THR A 168 23.80 -5.05 -18.12
C THR A 168 24.55 -4.41 -19.28
N GLN A 169 24.77 -5.13 -20.38
CA GLN A 169 25.47 -4.64 -21.57
C GLN A 169 24.55 -3.92 -22.57
N LEU A 170 23.22 -3.98 -22.35
CA LEU A 170 22.27 -3.31 -23.23
C LEU A 170 22.18 -1.81 -22.95
N PRO A 171 21.90 -0.99 -23.99
CA PRO A 171 21.67 0.43 -23.79
C PRO A 171 20.42 0.69 -22.95
N ASP A 172 20.46 1.79 -22.21
CA ASP A 172 19.28 2.32 -21.54
C ASP A 172 18.42 3.10 -22.54
N ILE A 173 17.11 2.88 -22.45
CA ILE A 173 16.09 3.52 -23.29
C ILE A 173 14.96 4.01 -22.38
N ASP A 174 14.47 5.20 -22.66
CA ASP A 174 13.30 5.74 -21.97
C ASP A 174 12.01 5.20 -22.60
N TYR A 175 11.16 4.57 -21.78
CA TYR A 175 9.91 3.96 -22.19
C TYR A 175 8.70 4.56 -21.47
N THR A 176 7.57 4.58 -22.19
CA THR A 176 6.23 4.62 -21.59
C THR A 176 5.67 3.21 -21.58
N LEU A 177 5.35 2.69 -20.38
CA LEU A 177 4.79 1.36 -20.20
C LEU A 177 3.25 1.44 -20.25
N CYS A 178 2.67 0.89 -21.31
CA CYS A 178 1.23 0.88 -21.56
C CYS A 178 0.64 -0.50 -21.31
N GLY A 179 -0.57 -0.55 -20.81
CA GLY A 179 -1.30 -1.81 -20.70
C GLY A 179 -2.07 -2.19 -21.97
N SER A 180 -2.87 -3.24 -21.85
CA SER A 180 -3.61 -3.87 -22.96
C SER A 180 -5.06 -3.38 -23.12
N LEU A 181 -5.48 -2.40 -22.32
CA LEU A 181 -6.85 -1.87 -22.39
C LEU A 181 -7.00 -0.85 -23.52
N CYS A 182 -8.16 -0.82 -24.15
CA CYS A 182 -8.52 0.18 -25.15
C CYS A 182 -8.90 1.52 -24.50
N THR A 183 -7.94 2.14 -23.81
CA THR A 183 -8.11 3.46 -23.19
C THR A 183 -6.77 4.18 -23.08
N VAL A 184 -6.77 5.48 -23.28
CA VAL A 184 -5.59 6.35 -23.10
C VAL A 184 -5.12 6.45 -21.66
N ALA A 185 -5.94 6.00 -20.70
CA ALA A 185 -5.62 5.95 -19.28
C ALA A 185 -4.76 4.75 -18.90
N ASP A 186 -4.66 3.73 -19.77
CA ASP A 186 -3.93 2.49 -19.46
C ASP A 186 -2.41 2.68 -19.65
N VAL A 187 -1.85 3.49 -18.78
CA VAL A 187 -0.42 3.76 -18.68
C VAL A 187 0.00 3.43 -17.25
N LEU A 188 0.87 2.45 -17.09
CA LEU A 188 1.42 2.05 -15.78
C LEU A 188 2.51 3.01 -15.32
N VAL A 189 3.43 3.35 -16.23
CA VAL A 189 4.52 4.29 -15.98
C VAL A 189 4.80 5.10 -17.23
N ARG A 190 4.96 6.40 -17.06
CA ARG A 190 5.33 7.31 -18.17
C ARG A 190 6.81 7.47 -18.32
N GLU A 191 7.65 7.68 -18.58
CA GLU A 191 9.09 7.97 -18.65
C GLU A 191 9.88 7.15 -17.63
N VAL A 192 10.07 5.87 -17.93
CA VAL A 192 10.98 5.02 -17.17
C VAL A 192 12.18 4.63 -18.01
N LYS A 193 13.37 4.78 -17.44
CA LYS A 193 14.63 4.34 -18.06
C LYS A 193 14.85 2.86 -17.74
N LEU A 194 14.82 2.03 -18.78
CA LEU A 194 15.04 0.59 -18.67
C LEU A 194 16.10 0.15 -19.70
N LYS A 195 16.71 -0.99 -19.46
CA LYS A 195 17.52 -1.66 -20.50
C LYS A 195 16.64 -1.94 -21.73
N LYS A 196 17.22 -1.87 -22.93
CA LYS A 196 16.51 -2.10 -24.18
C LYS A 196 15.65 -3.36 -24.10
N LEU A 197 14.33 -3.16 -24.19
CA LEU A 197 13.33 -4.24 -24.13
C LEU A 197 13.23 -4.98 -25.46
N GLU A 198 12.80 -6.24 -25.38
CA GLU A 198 12.44 -7.10 -26.50
C GLU A 198 11.06 -7.72 -26.28
N LEU A 199 10.44 -8.19 -27.38
CA LEU A 199 9.18 -8.93 -27.29
C LEU A 199 9.39 -10.20 -26.46
N GLY A 200 8.49 -10.43 -25.52
CA GLY A 200 8.55 -11.57 -24.61
C GLY A 200 9.29 -11.32 -23.32
N ASP A 201 9.97 -10.18 -23.14
CA ASP A 201 10.51 -9.80 -21.83
C ASP A 201 9.40 -9.74 -20.79
N VAL A 202 9.69 -10.16 -19.59
CA VAL A 202 8.78 -10.07 -18.45
C VAL A 202 9.24 -8.95 -17.53
N LEU A 203 8.35 -8.02 -17.24
CA LEU A 203 8.57 -6.97 -16.26
C LEU A 203 7.96 -7.39 -14.92
N GLU A 204 8.76 -7.35 -13.87
CA GLU A 204 8.34 -7.48 -12.49
C GLU A 204 8.15 -6.10 -11.89
N PHE A 205 6.97 -5.81 -11.36
CA PHE A 205 6.67 -4.63 -10.57
C PHE A 205 6.64 -5.01 -9.08
N GLY A 206 7.42 -4.32 -8.27
CA GLY A 206 7.46 -4.51 -6.82
C GLY A 206 6.32 -3.83 -6.07
N HIS A 207 6.24 -4.06 -4.75
CA HIS A 207 5.29 -3.41 -3.83
C HIS A 207 3.81 -3.61 -4.17
N CYS A 208 3.46 -4.77 -4.71
CA CYS A 208 2.09 -5.09 -5.16
C CYS A 208 1.28 -5.91 -4.15
N GLY A 209 1.79 -6.13 -2.92
CA GLY A 209 1.18 -7.03 -1.94
C GLY A 209 -0.04 -6.48 -1.21
N ALA A 210 -0.23 -5.15 -1.21
CA ALA A 210 -1.33 -4.53 -0.48
C ALA A 210 -2.23 -3.72 -1.42
N TYR A 211 -3.47 -4.19 -1.60
CA TYR A 211 -4.56 -3.50 -2.33
C TYR A 211 -4.33 -3.29 -3.83
N SER A 212 -3.16 -3.54 -4.39
CA SER A 212 -2.82 -3.20 -5.77
C SER A 212 -3.74 -3.82 -6.80
N VAL A 213 -4.23 -5.03 -6.57
CA VAL A 213 -5.22 -5.71 -7.42
C VAL A 213 -6.64 -5.27 -7.09
N THR A 214 -6.98 -5.16 -5.79
CA THR A 214 -8.36 -4.90 -5.35
C THR A 214 -8.80 -3.45 -5.51
N GLU A 215 -7.87 -2.50 -5.50
CA GLU A 215 -8.13 -1.07 -5.79
C GLU A 215 -7.99 -0.75 -7.30
N ALA A 216 -7.59 -1.72 -8.12
CA ALA A 216 -7.52 -1.57 -9.57
C ALA A 216 -8.92 -1.63 -10.22
N PRO A 217 -9.15 -0.99 -11.39
CA PRO A 217 -10.41 -1.07 -12.11
C PRO A 217 -10.58 -2.43 -12.83
N ALA A 218 -10.52 -3.52 -12.07
CA ALA A 218 -10.40 -4.90 -12.54
C ALA A 218 -11.55 -5.37 -13.45
N LEU A 219 -12.74 -4.79 -13.33
CA LEU A 219 -13.90 -5.14 -14.17
C LEU A 219 -13.99 -4.33 -15.47
N PHE A 220 -13.12 -3.35 -15.68
CA PHE A 220 -13.14 -2.52 -16.86
C PHE A 220 -12.80 -3.30 -18.12
N LEU A 221 -13.66 -3.20 -19.14
CA LEU A 221 -13.59 -3.92 -20.42
C LEU A 221 -13.59 -5.45 -20.30
N SER A 222 -14.12 -6.02 -19.21
CA SER A 222 -14.32 -7.45 -18.99
C SER A 222 -13.03 -8.29 -19.21
N ARG A 223 -11.88 -7.75 -18.81
CA ARG A 223 -10.60 -8.46 -18.85
C ARG A 223 -10.51 -9.49 -17.73
N GLN A 224 -9.71 -10.49 -17.92
CA GLN A 224 -9.42 -11.49 -16.89
C GLN A 224 -8.66 -10.83 -15.73
N LEU A 225 -8.96 -11.28 -14.52
CA LEU A 225 -8.17 -10.94 -13.34
C LEU A 225 -6.77 -11.56 -13.45
N PRO A 226 -5.75 -10.97 -12.79
CA PRO A 226 -4.45 -11.59 -12.75
C PRO A 226 -4.52 -12.93 -12.00
N ALA A 227 -3.74 -13.92 -12.42
CA ALA A 227 -3.52 -15.12 -11.63
C ALA A 227 -2.73 -14.73 -10.36
N ILE A 228 -3.14 -15.25 -9.21
CA ILE A 228 -2.50 -14.97 -7.92
C ILE A 228 -1.90 -16.27 -7.40
N TYR A 229 -0.62 -16.23 -7.08
CA TYR A 229 0.14 -17.32 -6.49
C TYR A 229 0.71 -16.88 -5.15
N ALA A 230 0.57 -17.72 -4.13
CA ALA A 230 1.28 -17.56 -2.89
C ALA A 230 2.63 -18.30 -2.99
N TYR A 231 3.69 -17.69 -2.46
CA TYR A 231 5.00 -18.31 -2.36
C TYR A 231 5.50 -18.29 -0.92
N SER A 232 5.96 -19.43 -0.43
CA SER A 232 6.71 -19.50 0.81
C SER A 232 8.00 -20.30 0.61
N LYS A 233 9.01 -20.03 1.45
CA LYS A 233 10.26 -20.82 1.43
C LYS A 233 10.03 -22.28 1.83
N GLU A 234 8.98 -22.54 2.61
CA GLU A 234 8.66 -23.86 3.14
C GLU A 234 7.88 -24.71 2.15
N TYR A 235 6.88 -24.10 1.48
CA TYR A 235 5.92 -24.86 0.62
C TYR A 235 6.09 -24.58 -0.87
N GLY A 236 6.91 -23.59 -1.26
CA GLY A 236 7.04 -23.19 -2.66
C GLY A 236 5.86 -22.34 -3.15
N TYR A 237 5.43 -22.55 -4.40
CA TYR A 237 4.27 -21.87 -5.00
C TYR A 237 2.99 -22.69 -4.78
N GLU A 238 1.91 -21.98 -4.41
CA GLU A 238 0.54 -22.49 -4.29
C GLU A 238 -0.42 -21.68 -5.16
#